data_7e0c7bd031b9eeb0252a1ce14e3018e5
#
_entry.id   7e0c7bd031b9eeb0252a1ce14e3018e5
#
_cell.length_a   1.000
_cell.length_b   1.000
_cell.length_c   1.000
_cell.angle_alpha   90.00
_cell.angle_beta   90.00
_cell.angle_gamma   90.00
#
_symmetry.space_group_name_H-M   'P 1'
#
loop_
_entity.id
_entity.type
_entity.pdbx_description
1 polymer ?
#
loop_
_entity_poly.entity_id
_entity_poly.type
_entity_poly.pdbx_seq_one_letter_code
_entity_poly.pdbx_strand_id
1 'polypeptide(L)'
;MAAFEYQQAEEIRDALARHGVRYLFIGKSGAILLGFPDTTQDADLFVERSPGNGAALVSAIRELGFDLTDAQAAEIVRGKDFVQLKSGPFDLELVFAPDGIERFADAWARRVDVEGFPVCHPDDIIASKAATNRVKDRESLPRLRAFRDYWASRRRG
;
A
#
# COMPACT_ATOMS: atom_id res chain seq x y z
N MET A 1 -11.02 15.08 -8.44
CA MET A 1 -10.75 14.24 -7.30
C MET A 1 -9.59 14.78 -6.49
N ALA A 2 -9.72 14.79 -5.17
CA ALA A 2 -8.64 15.28 -4.30
C ALA A 2 -7.48 14.27 -4.29
N ALA A 3 -6.26 14.79 -4.19
CA ALA A 3 -5.09 13.95 -4.03
C ALA A 3 -5.15 13.23 -2.67
N PHE A 4 -4.53 12.08 -2.57
CA PHE A 4 -4.36 11.38 -1.31
C PHE A 4 -3.41 12.17 -0.40
N GLU A 5 -3.84 12.48 0.79
CA GLU A 5 -3.11 13.36 1.71
C GLU A 5 -2.48 12.58 2.86
N TYR A 6 -1.45 13.19 3.47
CA TYR A 6 -0.77 12.59 4.62
C TYR A 6 -1.71 12.29 5.76
N GLN A 7 -2.69 13.16 6.02
CA GLN A 7 -3.69 12.94 7.06
C GLN A 7 -4.48 11.66 6.80
N GLN A 8 -4.80 11.37 5.54
CA GLN A 8 -5.50 10.14 5.17
C GLN A 8 -4.62 8.91 5.42
N ALA A 9 -3.32 9.03 5.17
CA ALA A 9 -2.38 7.96 5.50
C ALA A 9 -2.35 7.70 7.01
N GLU A 10 -2.37 8.75 7.82
CA GLU A 10 -2.41 8.61 9.27
C GLU A 10 -3.71 7.95 9.73
N GLU A 11 -4.83 8.29 9.13
CA GLU A 11 -6.12 7.67 9.44
C GLU A 11 -6.10 6.17 9.12
N ILE A 12 -5.52 5.79 7.97
CA ILE A 12 -5.34 4.39 7.59
C ILE A 12 -4.46 3.69 8.63
N ARG A 13 -3.28 4.26 8.91
CA ARG A 13 -2.34 3.69 9.87
C ARG A 13 -3.02 3.38 11.20
N ASP A 14 -3.74 4.38 11.73
CA ASP A 14 -4.34 4.27 13.06
C ASP A 14 -5.49 3.27 13.09
N ALA A 15 -6.36 3.28 12.09
CA ALA A 15 -7.47 2.33 12.01
C ALA A 15 -6.98 0.89 11.85
N LEU A 16 -6.01 0.67 10.97
CA LEU A 16 -5.50 -0.67 10.74
C LEU A 16 -4.71 -1.18 11.96
N ALA A 17 -4.02 -0.29 12.67
CA ALA A 17 -3.35 -0.66 13.91
C ALA A 17 -4.35 -1.07 15.00
N ARG A 18 -5.46 -0.33 15.13
CA ARG A 18 -6.50 -0.65 16.12
C ARG A 18 -7.10 -2.04 15.88
N HIS A 19 -7.18 -2.46 14.63
CA HIS A 19 -7.76 -3.76 14.26
C HIS A 19 -6.71 -4.85 14.08
N GLY A 20 -5.44 -4.55 14.30
CA GLY A 20 -4.37 -5.55 14.21
C GLY A 20 -4.12 -6.08 12.81
N VAL A 21 -4.34 -5.27 11.78
CA VAL A 21 -4.18 -5.69 10.39
C VAL A 21 -2.70 -5.74 10.02
N ARG A 22 -2.29 -6.81 9.33
CA ARG A 22 -0.94 -6.91 8.76
C ARG A 22 -1.00 -6.44 7.30
N TYR A 23 -0.27 -5.38 7.02
CA TYR A 23 -0.26 -4.73 5.70
C TYR A 23 1.00 -3.90 5.53
N LEU A 24 1.26 -3.49 4.30
CA LEU A 24 2.35 -2.57 3.96
C LEU A 24 1.81 -1.53 2.98
N PHE A 25 2.20 -0.26 3.16
CA PHE A 25 1.99 0.71 2.09
C PHE A 25 2.91 0.33 0.93
N ILE A 26 2.36 0.34 -0.28
CA ILE A 26 3.08 -0.03 -1.49
C ILE A 26 2.78 1.01 -2.58
N GLY A 27 3.36 0.85 -3.74
CA GLY A 27 3.11 1.75 -4.86
C GLY A 27 3.62 3.15 -4.61
N LYS A 28 3.05 4.12 -5.32
CA LYS A 28 3.47 5.51 -5.18
C LYS A 28 3.18 6.05 -3.78
N SER A 29 2.06 5.67 -3.17
CA SER A 29 1.74 6.10 -1.81
C SER A 29 2.81 5.66 -0.81
N GLY A 30 3.32 4.43 -0.95
CA GLY A 30 4.41 3.95 -0.13
C GLY A 30 5.70 4.75 -0.36
N ALA A 31 6.04 5.01 -1.62
CA ALA A 31 7.22 5.80 -1.96
C ALA A 31 7.15 7.21 -1.37
N ILE A 32 5.98 7.84 -1.46
CA ILE A 32 5.77 9.18 -0.92
C ILE A 32 5.99 9.21 0.59
N LEU A 33 5.54 8.19 1.31
CA LEU A 33 5.77 8.10 2.76
C LEU A 33 7.26 7.98 3.09
N LEU A 34 8.06 7.44 2.17
CA LEU A 34 9.52 7.35 2.32
C LEU A 34 10.24 8.65 1.93
N GLY A 35 9.53 9.61 1.35
CA GLY A 35 10.09 10.90 0.96
C GLY A 35 10.14 11.15 -0.55
N PHE A 36 9.59 10.25 -1.36
CA PHE A 36 9.57 10.45 -2.81
C PHE A 36 8.73 11.69 -3.15
N PRO A 37 9.29 12.65 -3.90
CA PRO A 37 8.59 13.91 -4.16
C PRO A 37 7.58 13.78 -5.30
N ASP A 38 6.37 13.36 -4.96
CA ASP A 38 5.29 13.22 -5.91
C ASP A 38 3.96 13.28 -5.18
N THR A 39 2.87 13.20 -5.94
CA THR A 39 1.51 13.10 -5.41
C THR A 39 0.83 11.88 -6.01
N THR A 40 -0.21 11.40 -5.35
CA THR A 40 -1.01 10.28 -5.84
C THR A 40 -2.47 10.50 -5.42
N GLN A 41 -3.40 9.88 -6.12
CA GLN A 41 -4.83 9.93 -5.78
C GLN A 41 -5.24 8.73 -4.93
N ASP A 42 -4.45 7.66 -4.97
CA ASP A 42 -4.79 6.38 -4.34
C ASP A 42 -3.84 6.04 -3.22
N ALA A 43 -4.38 5.43 -2.17
CA ALA A 43 -3.56 4.71 -1.21
C ALA A 43 -3.48 3.26 -1.68
N ASP A 44 -2.28 2.71 -1.74
CA ASP A 44 -2.05 1.32 -2.16
C ASP A 44 -1.56 0.52 -0.97
N LEU A 45 -2.29 -0.54 -0.61
CA LEU A 45 -1.93 -1.41 0.51
C LEU A 45 -1.71 -2.83 0.04
N PHE A 46 -0.57 -3.38 0.39
CA PHE A 46 -0.25 -4.80 0.21
C PHE A 46 -0.66 -5.51 1.50
N VAL A 47 -1.62 -6.42 1.42
CA VAL A 47 -2.26 -7.02 2.60
C VAL A 47 -1.91 -8.50 2.68
N GLU A 48 -1.56 -8.95 3.88
CA GLU A 48 -1.34 -10.38 4.12
C GLU A 48 -2.63 -11.16 3.92
N ARG A 49 -2.57 -12.20 3.09
CA ARG A 49 -3.74 -13.01 2.76
C ARG A 49 -4.00 -14.05 3.83
N SER A 50 -5.03 -13.81 4.64
CA SER A 50 -5.59 -14.80 5.55
C SER A 50 -7.02 -14.36 5.89
N PRO A 51 -7.92 -15.30 6.18
CA PRO A 51 -9.31 -14.92 6.52
C PRO A 51 -9.41 -14.02 7.73
N GLY A 52 -8.62 -14.27 8.77
CA GLY A 52 -8.62 -13.42 9.96
C GLY A 52 -8.13 -12.02 9.68
N ASN A 53 -7.05 -11.88 8.91
CA ASN A 53 -6.52 -10.58 8.53
C ASN A 53 -7.51 -9.84 7.62
N GLY A 54 -8.14 -10.55 6.69
CA GLY A 54 -9.16 -9.97 5.82
C GLY A 54 -10.36 -9.46 6.59
N ALA A 55 -10.84 -10.21 7.57
CA ALA A 55 -11.96 -9.79 8.41
C ALA A 55 -11.60 -8.54 9.23
N ALA A 56 -10.39 -8.50 9.80
CA ALA A 56 -9.91 -7.33 10.52
C ALA A 56 -9.82 -6.12 9.60
N LEU A 57 -9.36 -6.31 8.38
CA LEU A 57 -9.26 -5.23 7.39
C LEU A 57 -10.64 -4.69 7.02
N VAL A 58 -11.64 -5.55 6.83
CA VAL A 58 -13.01 -5.11 6.56
C VAL A 58 -13.52 -4.20 7.68
N SER A 59 -13.31 -4.59 8.93
CA SER A 59 -13.72 -3.78 10.07
C SER A 59 -13.01 -2.42 10.09
N ALA A 60 -11.71 -2.41 9.82
CA ALA A 60 -10.93 -1.17 9.78
C ALA A 60 -11.40 -0.24 8.65
N ILE A 61 -11.66 -0.80 7.46
CA ILE A 61 -12.11 -0.02 6.31
C ILE A 61 -13.49 0.60 6.58
N ARG A 62 -14.38 -0.15 7.22
CA ARG A 62 -15.69 0.39 7.61
C ARG A 62 -15.56 1.51 8.64
N GLU A 63 -14.64 1.38 9.58
CA GLU A 63 -14.35 2.45 10.54
C GLU A 63 -13.86 3.72 9.86
N LEU A 64 -13.11 3.58 8.75
CA LEU A 64 -12.63 4.72 7.96
C LEU A 64 -13.74 5.44 7.19
N GLY A 65 -14.94 4.87 7.12
CA GLY A 65 -16.07 5.50 6.46
C GLY A 65 -16.39 4.93 5.09
N PHE A 66 -15.81 3.79 4.72
CA PHE A 66 -16.15 3.12 3.46
C PHE A 66 -17.40 2.26 3.64
N ASP A 67 -18.34 2.39 2.71
CA ASP A 67 -19.51 1.52 2.65
C ASP A 67 -19.18 0.29 1.82
N LEU A 68 -18.86 -0.80 2.49
CA LEU A 68 -18.58 -2.06 1.81
C LEU A 68 -19.86 -2.86 1.63
N THR A 69 -20.13 -3.29 0.40
CA THR A 69 -21.18 -4.27 0.15
C THR A 69 -20.74 -5.62 0.71
N ASP A 70 -21.69 -6.53 0.91
CA ASP A 70 -21.36 -7.89 1.35
C ASP A 70 -20.43 -8.58 0.35
N ALA A 71 -20.62 -8.33 -0.94
CA ALA A 71 -19.75 -8.88 -1.99
C ALA A 71 -18.32 -8.36 -1.86
N GLN A 72 -18.15 -7.06 -1.66
CA GLN A 72 -16.82 -6.47 -1.47
C GLN A 72 -16.14 -7.00 -0.22
N ALA A 73 -16.87 -7.09 0.88
CA ALA A 73 -16.34 -7.64 2.12
C ALA A 73 -15.88 -9.09 1.94
N ALA A 74 -16.68 -9.90 1.23
CA ALA A 74 -16.33 -11.28 0.95
C ALA A 74 -15.07 -11.40 0.08
N GLU A 75 -14.91 -10.53 -0.91
CA GLU A 75 -13.72 -10.50 -1.75
C GLU A 75 -12.46 -10.18 -0.93
N ILE A 76 -12.57 -9.25 0.00
CA ILE A 76 -11.46 -8.87 0.88
C ILE A 76 -11.09 -10.02 1.81
N VAL A 77 -12.08 -10.65 2.44
CA VAL A 77 -11.84 -11.77 3.35
C VAL A 77 -11.22 -12.97 2.60
N ARG A 78 -11.69 -13.23 1.38
CA ARG A 78 -11.15 -14.28 0.53
C ARG A 78 -9.73 -13.97 0.04
N GLY A 79 -9.34 -12.69 0.04
CA GLY A 79 -8.02 -12.27 -0.43
C GLY A 79 -7.93 -12.24 -1.95
N LYS A 80 -8.95 -11.70 -2.62
CA LYS A 80 -8.92 -11.48 -4.07
C LYS A 80 -7.67 -10.68 -4.41
N ASP A 81 -6.95 -11.06 -5.46
CA ASP A 81 -5.65 -10.49 -5.80
C ASP A 81 -5.63 -8.96 -5.76
N PHE A 82 -6.68 -8.32 -6.23
CA PHE A 82 -6.77 -6.87 -6.33
C PHE A 82 -8.20 -6.42 -6.07
N VAL A 83 -8.37 -5.48 -5.13
CA VAL A 83 -9.67 -4.88 -4.82
C VAL A 83 -9.53 -3.37 -4.84
N GLN A 84 -10.38 -2.70 -5.59
CA GLN A 84 -10.34 -1.25 -5.72
C GLN A 84 -11.60 -0.64 -5.11
N LEU A 85 -11.41 0.32 -4.20
CA LEU A 85 -12.52 0.98 -3.51
C LEU A 85 -12.47 2.47 -3.86
N LYS A 86 -13.43 2.94 -4.65
CA LYS A 86 -13.47 4.31 -5.17
C LYS A 86 -14.61 5.16 -4.64
N SER A 87 -15.52 4.58 -3.89
CA SER A 87 -16.71 5.30 -3.40
C SER A 87 -16.62 5.71 -1.94
N GLY A 88 -15.46 5.66 -1.35
CA GLY A 88 -15.22 6.05 0.03
C GLY A 88 -14.65 7.47 0.15
N PRO A 89 -14.16 7.84 1.35
CA PRO A 89 -13.59 9.16 1.60
C PRO A 89 -12.36 9.48 0.73
N PHE A 90 -11.70 8.45 0.22
CA PHE A 90 -10.56 8.56 -0.71
C PHE A 90 -10.46 7.25 -1.48
N ASP A 91 -9.65 7.23 -2.52
CA ASP A 91 -9.45 6.01 -3.31
C ASP A 91 -8.46 5.08 -2.61
N LEU A 92 -8.84 3.81 -2.48
CA LEU A 92 -8.05 2.80 -1.78
C LEU A 92 -7.92 1.56 -2.65
N GLU A 93 -6.69 1.11 -2.86
CA GLU A 93 -6.40 -0.13 -3.58
C GLU A 93 -5.81 -1.14 -2.62
N LEU A 94 -6.40 -2.33 -2.61
CA LEU A 94 -5.95 -3.44 -1.78
C LEU A 94 -5.36 -4.51 -2.69
N VAL A 95 -4.12 -4.87 -2.46
CA VAL A 95 -3.39 -5.85 -3.27
C VAL A 95 -2.96 -6.99 -2.37
N PHE A 96 -3.43 -8.20 -2.68
CA PHE A 96 -3.04 -9.40 -1.92
C PHE A 96 -1.95 -10.19 -2.64
N ALA A 97 -1.80 -9.97 -3.94
CA ALA A 97 -0.80 -10.66 -4.76
C ALA A 97 -0.21 -9.68 -5.79
N PRO A 98 0.65 -8.75 -5.35
CA PRO A 98 1.28 -7.81 -6.28
C PRO A 98 2.27 -8.55 -7.19
N ASP A 99 2.33 -8.12 -8.45
CA ASP A 99 3.35 -8.64 -9.35
C ASP A 99 4.74 -8.28 -8.82
N GLY A 100 5.71 -9.13 -9.08
CA GLY A 100 7.10 -8.87 -8.71
C GLY A 100 7.46 -9.14 -7.25
N ILE A 101 6.49 -9.48 -6.42
CA ILE A 101 6.72 -9.85 -5.01
C ILE A 101 6.04 -11.19 -4.76
N GLU A 102 6.82 -12.23 -4.46
CA GLU A 102 6.27 -13.57 -4.33
C GLU A 102 5.47 -13.77 -3.04
N ARG A 103 5.98 -13.29 -1.90
CA ARG A 103 5.35 -13.55 -0.61
C ARG A 103 5.32 -12.31 0.26
N PHE A 104 4.20 -12.12 0.94
CA PHE A 104 4.05 -11.03 1.91
C PHE A 104 5.12 -11.10 3.00
N ALA A 105 5.41 -12.30 3.52
CA ALA A 105 6.39 -12.47 4.59
C ALA A 105 7.77 -11.91 4.24
N ASP A 106 8.19 -12.06 2.98
CA ASP A 106 9.48 -11.54 2.52
C ASP A 106 9.48 -10.01 2.47
N ALA A 107 8.42 -9.42 1.93
CA ALA A 107 8.27 -7.97 1.88
C ALA A 107 8.18 -7.38 3.30
N TRP A 108 7.46 -8.06 4.18
CA TRP A 108 7.34 -7.66 5.58
C TRP A 108 8.70 -7.64 6.28
N ALA A 109 9.52 -8.66 6.03
CA ALA A 109 10.86 -8.74 6.62
C ALA A 109 11.77 -7.60 6.16
N ARG A 110 11.58 -7.10 4.94
CA ARG A 110 12.37 -6.01 4.37
C ARG A 110 11.77 -4.63 4.61
N ARG A 111 10.59 -4.56 5.23
CA ARG A 111 9.86 -3.30 5.36
C ARG A 111 10.65 -2.19 6.04
N VAL A 112 10.24 -0.97 5.76
CA VAL A 112 10.77 0.23 6.40
C VAL A 112 9.65 0.82 7.26
N ASP A 113 9.91 0.99 8.55
CA ASP A 113 8.95 1.63 9.44
C ASP A 113 9.30 3.11 9.54
N VAL A 114 8.37 3.97 9.12
CA VAL A 114 8.54 5.43 9.12
C VAL A 114 7.37 6.04 9.87
N GLU A 115 7.63 6.66 11.01
CA GLU A 115 6.59 7.35 11.81
C GLU A 115 5.36 6.47 12.08
N GLY A 116 5.60 5.18 12.32
CA GLY A 116 4.52 4.21 12.55
C GLY A 116 3.88 3.66 11.29
N PHE A 117 4.28 4.13 10.11
CA PHE A 117 3.82 3.57 8.84
C PHE A 117 4.66 2.36 8.47
N PRO A 118 4.05 1.19 8.25
CA PRO A 118 4.79 0.05 7.69
C PRO A 118 4.79 0.19 6.16
N VAL A 119 5.97 0.35 5.57
CA VAL A 119 6.11 0.64 4.14
C VAL A 119 6.99 -0.41 3.49
N CYS A 120 6.63 -0.85 2.27
CA CYS A 120 7.49 -1.70 1.47
C CYS A 120 8.85 -1.04 1.24
N HIS A 121 9.90 -1.83 1.27
CA HIS A 121 11.23 -1.35 0.89
C HIS A 121 11.19 -0.78 -0.53
N PRO A 122 11.93 0.28 -0.82
CA PRO A 122 11.94 0.86 -2.18
C PRO A 122 12.23 -0.15 -3.29
N ASP A 123 13.08 -1.14 -3.03
CA ASP A 123 13.37 -2.19 -4.03
C ASP A 123 12.13 -3.02 -4.34
N ASP A 124 11.26 -3.29 -3.36
CA ASP A 124 10.02 -4.03 -3.59
C ASP A 124 9.00 -3.17 -4.34
N ILE A 125 8.93 -1.87 -4.03
CA ILE A 125 8.06 -0.95 -4.76
C ILE A 125 8.47 -0.91 -6.23
N ILE A 126 9.77 -0.81 -6.51
CA ILE A 126 10.30 -0.80 -7.87
C ILE A 126 10.02 -2.13 -8.58
N ALA A 127 10.28 -3.25 -7.89
CA ALA A 127 10.04 -4.58 -8.46
C ALA A 127 8.59 -4.77 -8.89
N SER A 128 7.66 -4.32 -8.04
CA SER A 128 6.23 -4.43 -8.34
C SER A 128 5.84 -3.58 -9.56
N LYS A 129 6.33 -2.33 -9.63
CA LYS A 129 6.04 -1.46 -10.76
C LYS A 129 6.66 -1.96 -12.06
N ALA A 130 7.89 -2.45 -12.00
CA ALA A 130 8.56 -2.99 -13.18
C ALA A 130 7.84 -4.22 -13.72
N ALA A 131 7.30 -5.06 -12.83
CA ALA A 131 6.60 -6.28 -13.21
C ALA A 131 5.26 -6.01 -13.90
N THR A 132 4.53 -4.95 -13.49
CA THR A 132 3.26 -4.60 -14.13
C THR A 132 3.45 -4.05 -15.54
N ASN A 133 4.57 -3.40 -15.79
CA ASN A 133 4.96 -2.91 -17.11
C ASN A 133 3.91 -2.01 -17.81
N ARG A 134 3.12 -1.28 -17.03
CA ARG A 134 2.18 -0.29 -17.57
C ARG A 134 2.95 0.96 -18.01
N VAL A 135 2.37 1.73 -18.95
CA VAL A 135 3.03 2.95 -19.45
C VAL A 135 3.37 3.91 -18.32
N LYS A 136 2.39 4.19 -17.45
CA LYS A 136 2.63 5.11 -16.31
C LYS A 136 3.68 4.58 -15.34
N ASP A 137 3.79 3.28 -15.19
CA ASP A 137 4.79 2.67 -14.32
C ASP A 137 6.19 2.80 -14.94
N ARG A 138 6.30 2.59 -16.26
CA ARG A 138 7.57 2.77 -16.97
C ARG A 138 8.05 4.22 -16.93
N GLU A 139 7.12 5.18 -16.97
CA GLU A 139 7.46 6.59 -16.89
C GLU A 139 7.98 6.98 -15.51
N SER A 140 7.45 6.38 -14.44
CA SER A 140 7.86 6.69 -13.08
C SER A 140 9.10 5.92 -12.61
N LEU A 141 9.44 4.80 -13.24
CA LEU A 141 10.54 3.94 -12.81
C LEU A 141 11.89 4.64 -12.71
N PRO A 142 12.32 5.44 -13.72
CA PRO A 142 13.62 6.12 -13.62
C PRO A 142 13.70 7.04 -12.39
N ARG A 143 12.63 7.77 -12.10
CA ARG A 143 12.57 8.65 -10.94
C ARG A 143 12.58 7.86 -9.64
N LEU A 144 11.85 6.75 -9.58
CA LEU A 144 11.83 5.88 -8.40
C LEU A 144 13.20 5.25 -8.15
N ARG A 145 13.90 4.83 -9.20
CA ARG A 145 15.24 4.26 -9.06
C ARG A 145 16.24 5.31 -8.57
N ALA A 146 16.15 6.52 -9.08
CA ALA A 146 17.00 7.62 -8.62
C ALA A 146 16.70 7.93 -7.14
N PHE A 147 15.43 7.96 -6.77
CA PHE A 147 15.04 8.17 -5.39
C PHE A 147 15.56 7.03 -4.48
N ARG A 148 15.43 5.77 -4.92
CA ARG A 148 15.93 4.62 -4.18
C ARG A 148 17.42 4.75 -3.89
N ASP A 149 18.20 5.16 -4.90
CA ASP A 149 19.64 5.31 -4.75
C ASP A 149 19.97 6.43 -3.76
N TYR A 150 19.28 7.56 -3.83
CA TYR A 150 19.42 8.65 -2.88
C TYR A 150 19.05 8.21 -1.47
N TRP A 151 17.90 7.54 -1.32
CA TRP A 151 17.40 7.07 -0.04
C TRP A 151 18.37 6.08 0.60
N ALA A 152 18.87 5.12 -0.16
CA ALA A 152 19.84 4.13 0.32
C ALA A 152 21.15 4.79 0.75
N SER A 153 21.61 5.78 0.00
CA SER A 153 22.80 6.55 0.31
C SER A 153 22.67 7.27 1.66
N ARG A 154 21.52 7.89 1.88
CA ARG A 154 21.27 8.62 3.13
C ARG A 154 21.21 7.69 4.35
N ARG A 155 20.69 6.49 4.17
CA ARG A 155 20.59 5.53 5.27
C ARG A 155 21.95 4.90 5.64
N ARG A 156 22.88 4.82 4.68
CA ARG A 156 24.23 4.30 4.93
C ARG A 156 25.16 5.33 5.58
N GLY A 157 24.85 6.59 5.38
CA GLY A 157 25.62 7.68 5.94
C GLY A 157 25.20 8.00 7.33
#